data_e37e4382b085785ac6d6e68099539f2f
#
_entry.id   e37e4382b085785ac6d6e68099539f2f
#
_cell.length_a   1.000
_cell.length_b   1.000
_cell.length_c   1.000
_cell.angle_alpha   90.00
_cell.angle_beta   90.00
_cell.angle_gamma   90.00
#
_symmetry.space_group_name_H-M   'P 1'
#
loop_
_entity.id
_entity.type
_entity.pdbx_description
1 polymer ?
#
loop_
_entity_poly.entity_id
_entity_poly.type
_entity_poly.pdbx_seq_one_letter_code
_entity_poly.pdbx_strand_id
1 'polypeptide(L)'
;MKKRLLLNLLFCSLFTYPSSCKKYIQHQEENALINLVTSGTWRVSRYQDHQTDITASFTGYVFQFRSNGTVDGVIGAQTTAGTWSADVNARTIQSDFPNADDPLKKLNYTWKVTDSYSDSVSARTLVDSVYNFLELHKN
;
A
#
# COMPACT_ATOMS: atom_id res chain seq x y z
N MET A 1 55.84 51.70 -10.48
CA MET A 1 56.04 50.31 -10.07
C MET A 1 54.70 49.67 -9.70
N LYS A 2 54.47 48.62 -10.35
CA LYS A 2 53.08 48.01 -10.44
C LYS A 2 52.83 47.08 -9.29
N LYS A 3 51.78 47.32 -8.49
CA LYS A 3 51.26 46.33 -7.54
C LYS A 3 49.99 45.74 -8.16
N ARG A 4 50.09 44.46 -8.50
CA ARG A 4 48.93 43.66 -8.91
C ARG A 4 48.23 43.13 -7.67
N LEU A 5 47.00 43.57 -7.46
CA LEU A 5 46.14 43.04 -6.44
C LEU A 5 45.27 41.94 -7.08
N LEU A 6 45.62 40.69 -6.82
CA LEU A 6 44.80 39.55 -7.19
C LEU A 6 43.75 39.36 -6.11
N LEU A 7 42.52 39.74 -6.41
CA LEU A 7 41.36 39.46 -5.58
C LEU A 7 40.74 38.14 -6.02
N ASN A 8 41.12 37.07 -5.32
CA ASN A 8 40.44 35.77 -5.46
C ASN A 8 39.11 35.84 -4.77
N LEU A 9 38.04 36.05 -5.54
CA LEU A 9 36.68 35.85 -5.09
C LEU A 9 36.36 34.35 -5.20
N LEU A 10 36.52 33.68 -4.07
CA LEU A 10 36.04 32.31 -3.89
C LEU A 10 34.53 32.33 -3.75
N PHE A 11 33.83 32.11 -4.86
CA PHE A 11 32.38 32.02 -4.88
C PHE A 11 31.97 30.63 -4.40
N CYS A 12 31.82 30.47 -3.08
CA CYS A 12 31.21 29.28 -2.48
C CYS A 12 29.71 29.32 -2.80
N SER A 13 29.33 28.75 -3.94
CA SER A 13 27.91 28.48 -4.22
C SER A 13 27.47 27.30 -3.36
N LEU A 14 26.87 27.62 -2.22
CA LEU A 14 26.06 26.67 -1.43
C LEU A 14 24.88 26.22 -2.28
N PHE A 15 25.01 25.09 -2.95
CA PHE A 15 23.87 24.39 -3.51
C PHE A 15 23.06 23.80 -2.36
N THR A 16 22.15 24.58 -1.82
CA THR A 16 21.06 24.08 -0.99
C THR A 16 20.10 23.36 -1.92
N TYR A 17 20.23 22.03 -2.00
CA TYR A 17 19.24 21.21 -2.67
C TYR A 17 17.92 21.31 -1.92
N PRO A 18 16.82 21.77 -2.56
CA PRO A 18 15.56 21.90 -1.87
C PRO A 18 15.01 20.50 -1.57
N SER A 19 14.81 20.20 -0.30
CA SER A 19 14.12 19.01 0.22
C SER A 19 12.68 18.89 -0.31
N SER A 20 12.22 19.85 -1.06
CA SER A 20 10.88 19.97 -1.61
C SER A 20 10.55 18.91 -2.66
N CYS A 21 11.55 18.43 -3.44
CA CYS A 21 11.30 17.44 -4.48
C CYS A 21 10.91 16.06 -3.93
N LYS A 22 11.49 15.64 -2.80
CA LYS A 22 11.14 14.35 -2.17
C LYS A 22 9.69 14.31 -1.71
N LYS A 23 9.18 15.36 -1.09
CA LYS A 23 7.79 15.46 -0.64
C LYS A 23 6.80 15.41 -1.81
N TYR A 24 7.12 16.06 -2.91
CA TYR A 24 6.25 16.08 -4.09
C TYR A 24 6.14 14.70 -4.74
N ILE A 25 7.25 13.98 -4.87
CA ILE A 25 7.28 12.62 -5.42
C ILE A 25 6.49 11.66 -4.52
N GLN A 26 6.67 11.76 -3.19
CA GLN A 26 5.95 10.93 -2.23
C GLN A 26 4.43 11.11 -2.30
N HIS A 27 3.95 12.33 -2.43
CA HIS A 27 2.52 12.61 -2.60
C HIS A 27 1.95 12.06 -3.91
N GLN A 28 2.74 12.05 -4.98
CA GLN A 28 2.30 11.45 -6.25
C GLN A 28 2.23 9.93 -6.18
N GLU A 29 3.19 9.28 -5.54
CA GLU A 29 3.19 7.83 -5.34
C GLU A 29 2.05 7.39 -4.42
N GLU A 30 1.79 8.14 -3.34
CA GLU A 30 0.66 7.93 -2.44
C GLU A 30 -0.67 8.04 -3.15
N ASN A 31 -0.87 9.11 -3.92
CA ASN A 31 -2.07 9.31 -4.71
C ASN A 31 -2.24 8.21 -5.78
N ALA A 32 -1.17 7.75 -6.41
CA ALA A 32 -1.22 6.69 -7.39
C ALA A 32 -1.66 5.35 -6.76
N LEU A 33 -1.14 5.02 -5.59
CA LEU A 33 -1.51 3.81 -4.85
C LEU A 33 -2.97 3.88 -4.37
N ILE A 34 -3.39 5.02 -3.79
CA ILE A 34 -4.76 5.23 -3.37
C ILE A 34 -5.71 5.11 -4.56
N ASN A 35 -5.41 5.76 -5.68
CA ASN A 35 -6.21 5.70 -6.89
C ASN A 35 -6.28 4.27 -7.45
N LEU A 36 -5.19 3.52 -7.41
CA LEU A 36 -5.17 2.12 -7.83
C LEU A 36 -6.11 1.27 -6.99
N VAL A 37 -6.01 1.36 -5.67
CA VAL A 37 -6.75 0.51 -4.73
C VAL A 37 -8.23 0.90 -4.68
N THR A 38 -8.56 2.19 -4.79
CA THR A 38 -9.94 2.69 -4.73
C THR A 38 -10.68 2.63 -6.06
N SER A 39 -9.98 2.34 -7.16
CA SER A 39 -10.62 2.22 -8.48
C SER A 39 -11.14 0.80 -8.71
N GLY A 40 -12.46 0.63 -8.70
CA GLY A 40 -13.11 -0.66 -8.94
C GLY A 40 -13.25 -1.52 -7.69
N THR A 41 -13.50 -2.78 -7.90
CA THR A 41 -13.65 -3.79 -6.86
C THR A 41 -12.61 -4.88 -7.00
N TRP A 42 -12.31 -5.55 -5.89
CA TRP A 42 -11.24 -6.52 -5.80
C TRP A 42 -11.76 -7.86 -5.29
N ARG A 43 -11.09 -8.92 -5.68
CA ARG A 43 -11.28 -10.27 -5.13
C ARG A 43 -9.95 -10.85 -4.67
N VAL A 44 -9.98 -11.74 -3.71
CA VAL A 44 -8.81 -12.56 -3.35
C VAL A 44 -8.61 -13.61 -4.43
N SER A 45 -7.50 -13.54 -5.13
CA SER A 45 -7.11 -14.53 -6.13
C SER A 45 -6.21 -15.62 -5.55
N ARG A 46 -5.51 -15.30 -4.45
CA ARG A 46 -4.67 -16.23 -3.70
C ARG A 46 -4.54 -15.78 -2.26
N TYR A 47 -4.68 -16.71 -1.32
CA TYR A 47 -4.31 -16.53 0.07
C TYR A 47 -3.63 -17.78 0.61
N GLN A 48 -2.39 -17.63 1.07
CA GLN A 48 -1.69 -18.68 1.81
C GLN A 48 -1.54 -18.27 3.28
N ASP A 49 -2.12 -19.07 4.15
CA ASP A 49 -2.04 -18.94 5.60
C ASP A 49 -1.11 -20.03 6.14
N HIS A 50 0.08 -19.65 6.63
CA HIS A 50 1.07 -20.61 7.14
C HIS A 50 1.33 -21.81 6.19
N GLN A 51 1.50 -21.54 4.89
CA GLN A 51 1.69 -22.53 3.83
C GLN A 51 0.42 -23.30 3.42
N THR A 52 -0.70 -23.07 4.06
CA THR A 52 -2.00 -23.64 3.66
C THR A 52 -2.71 -22.69 2.72
N ASP A 53 -3.12 -23.18 1.57
CA ASP A 53 -3.96 -22.40 0.65
C ASP A 53 -5.40 -22.34 1.17
N ILE A 54 -5.86 -21.15 1.51
CA ILE A 54 -7.23 -20.88 1.97
C ILE A 54 -8.00 -19.98 1.01
N THR A 55 -7.54 -19.85 -0.22
CA THR A 55 -8.17 -18.99 -1.24
C THR A 55 -9.66 -19.30 -1.41
N ALA A 56 -10.04 -20.58 -1.35
CA ALA A 56 -11.42 -20.99 -1.48
C ALA A 56 -12.37 -20.39 -0.42
N SER A 57 -11.85 -20.06 0.76
CA SER A 57 -12.62 -19.41 1.83
C SER A 57 -13.10 -18.00 1.46
N PHE A 58 -12.44 -17.37 0.49
CA PHE A 58 -12.78 -16.04 -0.01
C PHE A 58 -13.67 -16.07 -1.27
N THR A 59 -14.09 -17.25 -1.71
CA THR A 59 -14.94 -17.37 -2.90
C THR A 59 -16.25 -16.60 -2.72
N GLY A 60 -16.54 -15.73 -3.69
CA GLY A 60 -17.73 -14.88 -3.67
C GLY A 60 -17.59 -13.56 -2.92
N TYR A 61 -16.48 -13.35 -2.19
CA TYR A 61 -16.20 -12.05 -1.61
C TYR A 61 -15.73 -11.05 -2.67
N VAL A 62 -16.28 -9.84 -2.57
CA VAL A 62 -15.87 -8.67 -3.33
C VAL A 62 -15.50 -7.57 -2.34
N PHE A 63 -14.35 -6.93 -2.56
CA PHE A 63 -13.85 -5.88 -1.70
C PHE A 63 -13.91 -4.54 -2.42
N GLN A 64 -14.40 -3.51 -1.73
CA GLN A 64 -14.42 -2.15 -2.23
C GLN A 64 -13.71 -1.23 -1.24
N PHE A 65 -12.58 -0.72 -1.66
CA PHE A 65 -11.80 0.27 -0.91
C PHE A 65 -12.24 1.68 -1.32
N ARG A 66 -12.32 2.58 -0.35
CA ARG A 66 -12.68 3.99 -0.58
C ARG A 66 -11.59 4.93 -0.08
N SER A 67 -11.48 6.08 -0.71
CA SER A 67 -10.46 7.09 -0.38
C SER A 67 -10.61 7.71 1.01
N ASN A 68 -11.76 7.53 1.65
CA ASN A 68 -12.00 7.95 3.04
C ASN A 68 -11.45 6.97 4.09
N GLY A 69 -10.75 5.91 3.67
CA GLY A 69 -10.18 4.90 4.57
C GLY A 69 -11.14 3.80 4.99
N THR A 70 -12.30 3.68 4.34
CA THR A 70 -13.23 2.57 4.57
C THR A 70 -13.06 1.47 3.52
N VAL A 71 -13.33 0.24 3.91
CA VAL A 71 -13.40 -0.93 3.02
C VAL A 71 -14.61 -1.77 3.35
N ASP A 72 -15.31 -2.26 2.33
CA ASP A 72 -16.37 -3.23 2.50
C ASP A 72 -15.93 -4.59 1.94
N GLY A 73 -16.18 -5.64 2.72
CA GLY A 73 -16.18 -7.02 2.25
C GLY A 73 -17.62 -7.48 2.02
N VAL A 74 -17.95 -7.76 0.76
CA VAL A 74 -19.32 -8.11 0.35
C VAL A 74 -19.37 -9.54 -0.13
N ILE A 75 -20.32 -10.31 0.41
CA ILE A 75 -20.64 -11.65 -0.06
C ILE A 75 -22.15 -11.82 -0.15
N GLY A 76 -22.66 -12.09 -1.36
CA GLY A 76 -24.11 -12.12 -1.59
C GLY A 76 -24.78 -10.81 -1.18
N ALA A 77 -25.73 -10.88 -0.24
CA ALA A 77 -26.43 -9.71 0.30
C ALA A 77 -25.79 -9.15 1.60
N GLN A 78 -24.69 -9.76 2.08
CA GLN A 78 -24.03 -9.35 3.32
C GLN A 78 -22.88 -8.40 3.03
N THR A 79 -22.80 -7.33 3.81
CA THR A 79 -21.68 -6.37 3.79
C THR A 79 -21.06 -6.29 5.17
N THR A 80 -19.76 -6.52 5.26
CA THR A 80 -18.98 -6.31 6.47
C THR A 80 -18.10 -5.10 6.26
N ALA A 81 -18.30 -4.07 7.05
CA ALA A 81 -17.52 -2.85 7.00
C ALA A 81 -16.21 -2.99 7.77
N GLY A 82 -15.18 -2.40 7.21
CA GLY A 82 -13.86 -2.29 7.81
C GLY A 82 -13.19 -0.97 7.47
N THR A 83 -11.95 -0.84 7.89
CA THR A 83 -11.07 0.29 7.58
C THR A 83 -9.80 -0.18 6.87
N TRP A 84 -9.16 0.71 6.14
CA TRP A 84 -7.88 0.46 5.52
C TRP A 84 -7.02 1.72 5.50
N SER A 85 -5.73 1.53 5.44
CA SER A 85 -4.76 2.60 5.25
C SER A 85 -3.56 2.09 4.45
N ALA A 86 -2.81 3.00 3.86
CA ALA A 86 -1.58 2.69 3.15
C ALA A 86 -0.45 3.60 3.61
N ASP A 87 0.75 3.05 3.69
CA ASP A 87 2.00 3.79 3.87
C ASP A 87 2.90 3.52 2.66
N VAL A 88 3.07 4.53 1.82
CA VAL A 88 3.87 4.43 0.58
C VAL A 88 5.34 4.26 0.88
N ASN A 89 5.87 4.93 1.90
CA ASN A 89 7.27 4.84 2.27
C ASN A 89 7.63 3.44 2.78
N ALA A 90 6.75 2.88 3.61
CA ALA A 90 6.88 1.51 4.09
C ALA A 90 6.42 0.48 3.05
N ARG A 91 5.73 0.89 1.99
CA ARG A 91 5.06 0.02 1.01
C ARG A 91 4.14 -0.99 1.69
N THR A 92 3.29 -0.50 2.60
CA THR A 92 2.36 -1.35 3.34
C THR A 92 0.92 -0.90 3.13
N ILE A 93 0.02 -1.88 3.17
CA ILE A 93 -1.43 -1.69 3.28
C ILE A 93 -1.88 -2.41 4.54
N GLN A 94 -2.69 -1.75 5.32
CA GLN A 94 -3.33 -2.34 6.50
C GLN A 94 -4.83 -2.36 6.30
N SER A 95 -5.48 -3.44 6.66
CA SER A 95 -6.93 -3.53 6.75
C SER A 95 -7.36 -4.05 8.11
N ASP A 96 -8.52 -3.62 8.55
CA ASP A 96 -9.13 -4.06 9.81
C ASP A 96 -10.64 -4.21 9.66
N PHE A 97 -11.13 -5.41 9.93
CA PHE A 97 -12.54 -5.78 10.03
C PHE A 97 -12.83 -6.17 11.49
N PRO A 98 -13.08 -5.19 12.38
CA PRO A 98 -12.98 -5.37 13.84
C PRO A 98 -13.94 -6.41 14.42
N ASN A 99 -15.09 -6.66 13.78
CA ASN A 99 -16.10 -7.60 14.26
C ASN A 99 -16.30 -8.78 13.30
N ALA A 100 -15.34 -9.02 12.41
CA ALA A 100 -15.47 -10.09 11.44
C ALA A 100 -14.97 -11.43 11.99
N ASP A 101 -15.64 -12.48 11.55
CA ASP A 101 -15.17 -13.86 11.65
C ASP A 101 -14.27 -14.20 10.44
N ASP A 102 -13.72 -15.40 10.43
CA ASP A 102 -13.02 -15.92 9.26
C ASP A 102 -13.96 -16.02 8.04
N PRO A 103 -13.50 -15.73 6.84
CA PRO A 103 -12.09 -15.46 6.48
C PRO A 103 -11.69 -13.99 6.60
N LEU A 104 -12.59 -13.03 6.78
CA LEU A 104 -12.27 -11.59 6.78
C LEU A 104 -11.29 -11.20 7.89
N LYS A 105 -11.40 -11.83 9.07
CA LYS A 105 -10.47 -11.61 10.19
C LYS A 105 -9.02 -11.88 9.80
N LYS A 106 -8.77 -12.78 8.87
CA LYS A 106 -7.43 -13.08 8.36
C LYS A 106 -6.84 -12.00 7.47
N LEU A 107 -7.61 -10.98 7.11
CA LEU A 107 -7.10 -9.78 6.41
C LEU A 107 -6.63 -8.68 7.37
N ASN A 108 -6.86 -8.82 8.69
CA ASN A 108 -6.54 -7.83 9.72
C ASN A 108 -5.05 -7.82 10.07
N TYR A 109 -4.21 -7.54 9.07
CA TYR A 109 -2.77 -7.43 9.20
C TYR A 109 -2.25 -6.19 8.48
N THR A 110 -0.99 -5.84 8.77
CA THR A 110 -0.20 -4.94 7.94
C THR A 110 0.50 -5.78 6.87
N TRP A 111 0.11 -5.58 5.63
CA TRP A 111 0.59 -6.30 4.47
C TRP A 111 1.70 -5.52 3.77
N LYS A 112 2.87 -6.09 3.63
CA LYS A 112 3.96 -5.54 2.83
C LYS A 112 3.68 -5.83 1.36
N VAL A 113 3.45 -4.80 0.57
CA VAL A 113 3.25 -4.93 -0.89
C VAL A 113 4.57 -5.35 -1.53
N THR A 114 4.55 -6.46 -2.25
CA THR A 114 5.68 -6.98 -3.00
C THR A 114 5.62 -6.57 -4.46
N ASP A 115 4.42 -6.63 -5.06
CA ASP A 115 4.17 -6.24 -6.43
C ASP A 115 2.82 -5.56 -6.57
N SER A 116 2.71 -4.62 -7.52
CA SER A 116 1.46 -3.94 -7.84
C SER A 116 1.40 -3.61 -9.33
N TYR A 117 0.29 -3.96 -9.94
CA TYR A 117 -0.06 -3.68 -11.33
C TYR A 117 -1.41 -2.97 -11.39
N SER A 118 -1.87 -2.58 -12.56
CA SER A 118 -3.14 -1.87 -12.72
C SER A 118 -4.37 -2.67 -12.26
N ASP A 119 -4.26 -3.98 -12.24
CA ASP A 119 -5.34 -4.95 -11.98
C ASP A 119 -5.02 -5.97 -10.89
N SER A 120 -3.83 -5.91 -10.29
CA SER A 120 -3.40 -6.86 -9.26
C SER A 120 -2.47 -6.26 -8.23
N VAL A 121 -2.55 -6.76 -7.01
CA VAL A 121 -1.66 -6.42 -5.89
C VAL A 121 -1.26 -7.71 -5.19
N SER A 122 0.04 -7.92 -5.04
CA SER A 122 0.60 -9.01 -4.25
C SER A 122 1.24 -8.46 -2.98
N ALA A 123 1.00 -9.12 -1.86
CA ALA A 123 1.50 -8.71 -0.57
C ALA A 123 1.81 -9.90 0.34
N ARG A 124 2.61 -9.65 1.38
CA ARG A 124 2.92 -10.64 2.40
C ARG A 124 2.92 -10.00 3.79
N THR A 125 2.66 -10.80 4.79
CA THR A 125 2.82 -10.44 6.21
C THR A 125 3.49 -11.57 6.96
N LEU A 126 4.18 -11.25 8.06
CA LEU A 126 4.83 -12.23 8.92
C LEU A 126 3.93 -12.48 10.13
N VAL A 127 3.50 -13.72 10.29
CA VAL A 127 2.69 -14.19 11.40
C VAL A 127 3.37 -15.41 12.02
N ASP A 128 3.64 -15.38 13.32
CA ASP A 128 4.29 -16.46 14.05
C ASP A 128 5.57 -17.00 13.36
N SER A 129 6.40 -16.06 12.84
CA SER A 129 7.65 -16.34 12.11
C SER A 129 7.48 -17.04 10.75
N VAL A 130 6.25 -17.12 10.23
CA VAL A 130 5.94 -17.65 8.89
C VAL A 130 5.28 -16.58 8.05
N TYR A 131 5.62 -16.52 6.77
CA TYR A 131 4.97 -15.60 5.86
C TYR A 131 3.61 -16.10 5.41
N ASN A 132 2.61 -15.24 5.53
CA ASN A 132 1.35 -15.34 4.82
C ASN A 132 1.44 -14.52 3.53
N PHE A 133 0.78 -14.98 2.48
CA PHE A 133 0.75 -14.33 1.17
C PHE A 133 -0.69 -14.04 0.76
N LEU A 134 -0.88 -12.85 0.22
CA LEU A 134 -2.16 -12.37 -0.30
C LEU A 134 -1.97 -11.83 -1.71
N GLU A 135 -2.86 -12.20 -2.60
CA GLU A 135 -2.95 -11.65 -3.94
C GLU A 135 -4.39 -11.22 -4.22
N LEU A 136 -4.54 -9.96 -4.61
CA LEU A 136 -5.81 -9.36 -4.99
C LEU A 136 -5.82 -9.09 -6.49
N HIS A 137 -6.93 -9.39 -7.15
CA HIS A 137 -7.22 -9.01 -8.52
C HIS A 137 -8.47 -8.17 -8.61
N LYS A 138 -8.50 -7.23 -9.55
CA LYS A 138 -9.73 -6.49 -9.92
C LYS A 138 -10.73 -7.41 -10.58
N ASN A 139 -12.00 -7.10 -10.36
CA ASN A 139 -13.12 -7.72 -11.06
C ASN A 139 -13.38 -7.03 -12.40
#